data_d56d9dc7239e9f6341941c6dd8e2a55a
#
_entry.id   d56d9dc7239e9f6341941c6dd8e2a55a
#
_cell.length_a   1.000
_cell.length_b   1.000
_cell.length_c   1.000
_cell.angle_alpha   90.00
_cell.angle_beta   90.00
_cell.angle_gamma   90.00
#
_symmetry.space_group_name_H-M   'P 1'
#
loop_
_entity.id
_entity.type
_entity.pdbx_description
1 polymer ?
#
loop_
_entity_poly.entity_id
_entity_poly.type
_entity_poly.pdbx_seq_one_letter_code
_entity_poly.pdbx_strand_id
1 'polypeptide(L)'
;MYFIIADDLTGATDTGIQFQKRGIATTVLVEPPKEALPCPGERTALSVNASSRELCPQEARDRTQEVMQRVVLRDQDTLFKKVDSLMRGNPVEELEAALEASGRRIALAAPS
;
A
#
# COMPACT_ATOMS: atom_id res chain seq x y z
N MET A 1 4.50 9.65 8.08
CA MET A 1 4.25 8.20 7.88
C MET A 1 4.54 7.79 6.45
N TYR A 2 5.04 6.60 6.28
CA TYR A 2 5.16 5.96 4.97
C TYR A 2 4.05 4.93 4.87
N PHE A 3 3.19 5.08 3.88
CA PHE A 3 2.10 4.13 3.66
C PHE A 3 2.39 3.30 2.43
N ILE A 4 2.48 1.99 2.60
CA ILE A 4 2.77 1.04 1.53
C ILE A 4 1.52 0.21 1.27
N ILE A 5 1.10 0.13 0.03
CA ILE A 5 0.02 -0.76 -0.37
C ILE A 5 0.58 -1.77 -1.38
N ALA A 6 0.38 -3.06 -1.09
CA ALA A 6 0.86 -4.16 -1.91
C ALA A 6 -0.29 -5.08 -2.28
N ASP A 7 -0.19 -5.75 -3.42
CA ASP A 7 -1.25 -6.63 -3.88
C ASP A 7 -1.19 -8.03 -3.26
N ASP A 8 -0.09 -8.37 -2.59
CA ASP A 8 0.02 -9.63 -1.87
C ASP A 8 0.81 -9.48 -0.56
N LEU A 9 0.74 -10.52 0.28
CA LEU A 9 1.38 -10.48 1.60
C LEU A 9 2.90 -10.46 1.50
N THR A 10 3.48 -11.21 0.58
CA THR A 10 4.93 -11.25 0.41
C THR A 10 5.46 -9.85 0.08
N GLY A 11 4.84 -9.16 -0.85
CA GLY A 11 5.23 -7.80 -1.20
C GLY A 11 5.07 -6.82 -0.04
N ALA A 12 3.98 -6.94 0.71
CA ALA A 12 3.77 -6.09 1.88
C ALA A 12 4.83 -6.32 2.95
N THR A 13 5.17 -7.58 3.20
CA THR A 13 6.17 -7.95 4.20
C THR A 13 7.56 -7.55 3.78
N ASP A 14 7.95 -7.85 2.54
CA ASP A 14 9.29 -7.54 2.03
C ASP A 14 9.55 -6.03 2.07
N THR A 15 8.58 -5.24 1.65
CA THR A 15 8.72 -3.79 1.68
C THR A 15 8.76 -3.27 3.12
N GLY A 16 7.91 -3.78 3.98
CA GLY A 16 7.90 -3.41 5.40
C GLY A 16 9.24 -3.66 6.08
N ILE A 17 9.87 -4.80 5.78
CA ILE A 17 11.18 -5.13 6.34
C ILE A 17 12.23 -4.09 5.94
N GLN A 18 12.19 -3.57 4.72
CA GLN A 18 13.15 -2.56 4.28
C GLN A 18 13.06 -1.28 5.12
N PHE A 19 11.85 -0.88 5.49
CA PHE A 19 11.65 0.27 6.37
C PHE A 19 12.14 -0.03 7.79
N GLN A 20 11.85 -1.22 8.29
CA GLN A 20 12.28 -1.61 9.63
C GLN A 20 13.81 -1.65 9.75
N LYS A 21 14.51 -2.13 8.73
CA LYS A 21 15.97 -2.15 8.71
C LYS A 21 16.59 -0.76 8.79
N ARG A 22 15.84 0.28 8.43
CA ARG A 22 16.28 1.67 8.49
C ARG A 22 15.89 2.36 9.78
N GLY A 23 15.41 1.62 10.77
CA GLY A 23 15.05 2.15 12.07
C GLY A 23 13.69 2.81 12.11
N ILE A 24 12.82 2.52 11.13
CA ILE A 24 11.47 3.06 11.08
C ILE A 24 10.52 2.03 11.70
N ALA A 25 9.73 2.45 12.70
CA ALA A 25 8.75 1.57 13.32
C ALA A 25 7.70 1.17 12.28
N THR A 26 7.59 -0.13 12.01
CA THR A 26 6.79 -0.63 10.90
C THR A 26 5.72 -1.59 11.37
N THR A 27 4.52 -1.41 10.85
CA THR A 27 3.40 -2.32 11.05
C THR A 27 3.00 -2.91 9.70
N VAL A 28 2.81 -4.23 9.64
CA VAL A 28 2.33 -4.90 8.44
C VAL A 28 0.93 -5.44 8.72
N LEU A 29 -0.04 -5.04 7.90
CA LEU A 29 -1.38 -5.58 7.97
C LEU A 29 -1.49 -6.76 7.01
N VAL A 30 -1.74 -7.95 7.57
CA VAL A 30 -1.81 -9.20 6.83
C VAL A 30 -3.05 -9.25 5.94
N GLU A 31 -4.10 -8.57 6.35
CA GLU A 31 -5.36 -8.49 5.61
C GLU A 31 -5.75 -7.03 5.39
N PRO A 32 -6.56 -6.76 4.36
CA PRO A 32 -7.06 -5.40 4.16
C PRO A 32 -7.83 -4.91 5.39
N PRO A 33 -7.65 -3.65 5.80
CA PRO A 33 -8.37 -3.13 6.96
C PRO A 33 -9.87 -3.02 6.66
N LYS A 34 -10.68 -3.37 7.65
CA LYS A 34 -12.14 -3.29 7.55
C LYS A 34 -12.70 -2.01 8.16
N GLU A 35 -11.89 -1.33 8.94
CA GLU A 35 -12.27 -0.10 9.63
C GLU A 35 -11.22 0.96 9.38
N ALA A 36 -11.60 2.22 9.60
CA ALA A 36 -10.65 3.32 9.49
C ALA A 36 -9.52 3.13 10.50
N LEU A 37 -8.28 3.32 10.05
CA LEU A 37 -7.12 3.16 10.89
C LEU A 37 -6.75 4.48 11.55
N PRO A 38 -6.27 4.46 12.81
CA PRO A 38 -5.79 5.68 13.44
C PRO A 38 -4.56 6.20 12.70
N CYS A 39 -4.37 7.52 12.74
CA CYS A 39 -3.20 8.13 12.13
C CYS A 39 -1.98 7.81 13.00
N PRO A 40 -1.00 7.05 12.49
CA PRO A 40 0.21 6.76 13.27
C PRO A 40 1.09 7.99 13.37
N GLY A 41 2.02 7.95 14.31
CA GLY A 41 2.96 9.05 14.52
C GLY A 41 3.95 9.22 13.39
N GLU A 42 4.81 10.24 13.51
CA GLU A 42 5.88 10.48 12.55
C GLU A 42 6.90 9.34 12.60
N ARG A 43 7.65 9.15 11.51
CA ARG A 43 8.69 8.12 11.37
C ARG A 43 8.13 6.72 11.61
N THR A 44 6.95 6.48 11.09
CA THR A 44 6.35 5.16 11.10
C THR A 44 6.06 4.71 9.67
N ALA A 45 5.97 3.40 9.48
CA ALA A 45 5.57 2.82 8.20
C ALA A 45 4.40 1.88 8.44
N LEU A 46 3.43 1.93 7.57
CA LEU A 46 2.29 1.03 7.56
C LEU A 46 2.28 0.34 6.20
N SER A 47 2.47 -0.98 6.19
CA SER A 47 2.47 -1.76 4.97
C SER A 47 1.23 -2.65 4.95
N VAL A 48 0.39 -2.49 3.94
CA VAL A 48 -0.90 -3.16 3.86
C VAL A 48 -0.92 -4.15 2.72
N ASN A 49 -1.31 -5.40 3.03
CA ASN A 49 -1.63 -6.38 2.02
C ASN A 49 -3.08 -6.16 1.57
N ALA A 50 -3.28 -5.71 0.34
CA ALA A 50 -4.62 -5.51 -0.21
C ALA A 50 -5.27 -6.82 -0.66
N SER A 51 -4.49 -7.91 -0.75
CA SER A 51 -4.97 -9.22 -1.21
C SER A 51 -5.71 -9.12 -2.54
N SER A 52 -5.11 -8.41 -3.49
CA SER A 52 -5.79 -8.07 -4.76
C SER A 52 -5.17 -8.72 -5.99
N ARG A 53 -4.06 -9.45 -5.83
CA ARG A 53 -3.34 -10.02 -6.99
C ARG A 53 -4.21 -10.92 -7.85
N GLU A 54 -5.04 -11.74 -7.21
CA GLU A 54 -5.88 -12.73 -7.90
C GLU A 54 -7.24 -12.19 -8.31
N LEU A 55 -7.53 -10.93 -8.04
CA LEU A 55 -8.80 -10.31 -8.39
C LEU A 55 -8.81 -9.90 -9.87
N CYS A 56 -10.02 -9.80 -10.45
CA CYS A 56 -10.14 -9.20 -11.76
C CYS A 56 -9.83 -7.69 -11.69
N PRO A 57 -9.55 -7.03 -12.84
CA PRO A 57 -9.15 -5.63 -12.82
C PRO A 57 -10.09 -4.70 -12.04
N GLN A 58 -11.40 -4.84 -12.23
CA GLN A 58 -12.35 -3.97 -11.53
C GLN A 58 -12.37 -4.23 -10.02
N GLU A 59 -12.31 -5.49 -9.62
CA GLU A 59 -12.27 -5.84 -8.20
C GLU A 59 -10.98 -5.36 -7.53
N ALA A 60 -9.86 -5.47 -8.24
CA ALA A 60 -8.57 -4.98 -7.73
C ALA A 60 -8.62 -3.46 -7.54
N ARG A 61 -9.23 -2.75 -8.48
CA ARG A 61 -9.41 -1.31 -8.40
C ARG A 61 -10.28 -0.93 -7.20
N ASP A 62 -11.40 -1.62 -7.02
CA ASP A 62 -12.32 -1.37 -5.91
C ASP A 62 -11.64 -1.66 -4.57
N ARG A 63 -10.89 -2.76 -4.48
CA ARG A 63 -10.18 -3.13 -3.26
C ARG A 63 -9.12 -2.06 -2.89
N THR A 64 -8.39 -1.57 -3.88
CA THR A 64 -7.41 -0.51 -3.65
C THR A 64 -8.07 0.75 -3.14
N GLN A 65 -9.20 1.14 -3.72
CA GLN A 65 -9.96 2.31 -3.26
C GLN A 65 -10.44 2.14 -1.82
N GLU A 66 -10.94 0.95 -1.47
CA GLU A 66 -11.37 0.66 -0.10
C GLU A 66 -10.21 0.81 0.89
N VAL A 67 -9.06 0.24 0.58
CA VAL A 67 -7.88 0.36 1.44
C VAL A 67 -7.49 1.82 1.60
N MET A 68 -7.48 2.59 0.51
CA MET A 68 -7.14 4.01 0.55
C MET A 68 -8.11 4.81 1.42
N GLN A 69 -9.38 4.44 1.43
CA GLN A 69 -10.40 5.11 2.25
C GLN A 69 -10.24 4.84 3.74
N ARG A 70 -9.58 3.72 4.11
CA ARG A 70 -9.38 3.34 5.51
C ARG A 70 -8.17 4.02 6.14
N VAL A 71 -7.32 4.64 5.35
CA VAL A 71 -6.09 5.29 5.81
C VAL A 71 -6.15 6.77 5.48
N VAL A 72 -6.01 7.61 6.52
CA VAL A 72 -5.97 9.06 6.32
C VAL A 72 -4.53 9.48 6.09
N LEU A 73 -4.24 9.98 4.89
CA LEU A 73 -2.91 10.47 4.55
C LEU A 73 -2.86 11.99 4.71
N ARG A 74 -1.83 12.44 5.41
CA ARG A 74 -1.55 13.88 5.59
C ARG A 74 -0.60 14.34 4.49
N ASP A 75 -0.44 15.65 4.34
CA ASP A 75 0.43 16.21 3.30
C ASP A 75 1.89 15.73 3.43
N GLN A 76 2.37 15.52 4.66
CA GLN A 76 3.73 15.05 4.91
C GLN A 76 3.90 13.54 4.73
N ASP A 77 2.82 12.80 4.59
CA ASP A 77 2.89 11.35 4.44
C ASP A 77 3.23 10.97 3.00
N THR A 78 3.96 9.87 2.84
CA THR A 78 4.36 9.37 1.53
C THR A 78 3.64 8.06 1.24
N LEU A 79 3.09 7.96 0.04
CA LEU A 79 2.40 6.76 -0.43
C LEU A 79 3.31 6.00 -1.39
N PHE A 80 3.53 4.71 -1.07
CA PHE A 80 4.28 3.79 -1.92
C PHE A 80 3.33 2.70 -2.43
N LYS A 81 3.31 2.49 -3.74
CA LYS A 81 2.62 1.35 -4.33
C LYS A 81 3.65 0.28 -4.66
N LYS A 82 3.58 -0.86 -3.96
CA LYS A 82 4.46 -1.99 -4.24
C LYS A 82 3.91 -2.75 -5.44
N VAL A 83 4.73 -2.93 -6.45
CA VAL A 83 4.37 -3.70 -7.65
C VAL A 83 5.20 -4.97 -7.72
N ASP A 84 4.63 -6.01 -8.32
CA ASP A 84 5.32 -7.27 -8.53
C ASP A 84 6.41 -7.10 -9.59
N SER A 85 7.56 -7.75 -9.38
CA SER A 85 8.69 -7.65 -10.32
C SER A 85 8.37 -8.19 -11.70
N LEU A 86 7.40 -9.10 -11.78
CA LEU A 86 6.93 -9.66 -13.05
C LEU A 86 5.63 -9.01 -13.52
N MET A 87 5.22 -7.94 -12.87
CA MET A 87 3.98 -7.20 -13.15
C MET A 87 2.73 -8.07 -13.09
N ARG A 88 2.73 -9.08 -12.20
CA ARG A 88 1.55 -9.91 -11.97
C ARG A 88 0.47 -9.09 -11.26
N GLY A 89 -0.77 -9.56 -11.37
CA GLY A 89 -1.90 -8.88 -10.80
C GLY A 89 -2.38 -7.75 -11.71
N ASN A 90 -2.83 -6.67 -11.11
CA ASN A 90 -3.42 -5.53 -11.82
C ASN A 90 -2.70 -4.23 -11.46
N PRO A 91 -1.39 -4.10 -11.75
CA PRO A 91 -0.62 -2.95 -11.27
C PRO A 91 -1.11 -1.61 -11.81
N VAL A 92 -1.55 -1.55 -13.07
CA VAL A 92 -2.01 -0.30 -13.65
C VAL A 92 -3.33 0.14 -13.02
N GLU A 93 -4.28 -0.76 -12.90
CA GLU A 93 -5.60 -0.48 -12.34
C GLU A 93 -5.49 -0.08 -10.87
N GLU A 94 -4.62 -0.74 -10.12
CA GLU A 94 -4.41 -0.42 -8.70
C GLU A 94 -3.69 0.92 -8.54
N LEU A 95 -2.72 1.20 -9.39
CA LEU A 95 -2.00 2.46 -9.36
C LEU A 95 -2.94 3.62 -9.68
N GLU A 96 -3.77 3.48 -10.70
CA GLU A 96 -4.77 4.48 -11.04
C GLU A 96 -5.75 4.73 -9.89
N ALA A 97 -6.23 3.66 -9.26
CA ALA A 97 -7.14 3.78 -8.13
C ALA A 97 -6.50 4.50 -6.95
N ALA A 98 -5.25 4.19 -6.65
CA ALA A 98 -4.52 4.84 -5.57
C ALA A 98 -4.26 6.32 -5.87
N LEU A 99 -3.93 6.66 -7.12
CA LEU A 99 -3.74 8.05 -7.54
C LEU A 99 -5.05 8.84 -7.41
N GLU A 100 -6.15 8.29 -7.89
CA GLU A 100 -7.45 8.95 -7.82
C GLU A 100 -7.89 9.15 -6.37
N ALA A 101 -7.70 8.15 -5.53
CA ALA A 101 -8.14 8.20 -4.14
C ALA A 101 -7.29 9.16 -3.30
N SER A 102 -6.00 9.27 -3.59
CA SER A 102 -5.08 10.08 -2.79
C SER A 102 -4.94 11.51 -3.31
N GLY A 103 -5.15 11.74 -4.61
CA GLY A 103 -4.92 13.04 -5.23
C GLY A 103 -3.47 13.49 -5.19
N ARG A 104 -2.51 12.57 -5.05
CA ARG A 104 -1.11 12.92 -4.87
C ARG A 104 -0.20 12.04 -5.73
N ARG A 105 1.09 12.38 -5.74
CA ARG A 105 2.10 11.55 -6.40
C ARG A 105 2.34 10.29 -5.56
N ILE A 106 2.59 9.19 -6.25
CA ILE A 106 2.87 7.91 -5.64
C ILE A 106 4.28 7.49 -6.00
N ALA A 107 5.04 7.05 -4.99
CA ALA A 107 6.32 6.43 -5.23
C ALA A 107 6.09 4.95 -5.54
N LEU A 108 6.66 4.47 -6.62
CA LEU A 108 6.59 3.05 -6.96
C LEU A 108 7.67 2.29 -6.22
N ALA A 109 7.30 1.17 -5.61
CA ALA A 109 8.24 0.27 -4.98
C ALA A 109 8.25 -1.04 -5.75
N ALA A 110 9.26 -1.21 -6.59
CA ALA A 110 9.44 -2.45 -7.32
C ALA A 110 10.59 -3.23 -6.67
N PRO A 111 10.49 -4.56 -6.57
CA PRO A 111 11.64 -5.34 -6.13
C PRO A 111 12.74 -5.29 -7.18
N SER A 112 13.92 -5.24 -6.69
CA SER A 112 15.11 -5.32 -7.53
C SER A 112 15.47 -6.77 -7.80
#